data_92dbb015fd7fd31315cd75bd14e19e62
#
_entry.id   92dbb015fd7fd31315cd75bd14e19e62
#
_cell.length_a   1.000
_cell.length_b   1.000
_cell.length_c   1.000
_cell.angle_alpha   90.00
_cell.angle_beta   90.00
_cell.angle_gamma   90.00
#
_symmetry.space_group_name_H-M   'P 1'
#
loop_
_entity.id
_entity.type
_entity.pdbx_description
1 polymer ?
#
loop_
_entity_poly.entity_id
_entity_poly.type
_entity_poly.pdbx_seq_one_letter_code
_entity_poly.pdbx_strand_id
1 'polypeptide(L)'
;SEIMPKDTTKVRRFKNHLIAPKGEWQCGLAVMYADFDSGNADYMLMVQGLNARATMLRIAPEAAYTFKENHAVGIRFQYMKAGGMIDGLTADLLGNMSLPVENIGATSLSMGANIFQRTYVGIDKRGRFGIFWDYVLGFTRTKSQMAAGNDNYSAKQKVHLGFSPGVVYFPMNNLSIQACISLAELSYAKVSAYESGIVTGTRAAWKAQASLNVLNLNFGLTIHL
;
A
#
# COMPACT_ATOMS: atom_id res chain seq x y z
N SER A 1 -32.11 -44.21 -11.93
CA SER A 1 -30.92 -43.41 -12.31
C SER A 1 -30.75 -42.30 -11.30
N GLU A 2 -29.86 -42.51 -10.34
CA GLU A 2 -29.46 -41.49 -9.36
C GLU A 2 -28.61 -40.43 -10.06
N ILE A 3 -29.08 -39.19 -10.06
CA ILE A 3 -28.30 -38.06 -10.49
C ILE A 3 -27.39 -37.70 -9.31
N MET A 4 -26.13 -38.12 -9.37
CA MET A 4 -25.11 -37.62 -8.43
C MET A 4 -25.01 -36.10 -8.53
N PRO A 5 -25.04 -35.34 -7.43
CA PRO A 5 -24.79 -33.92 -7.48
C PRO A 5 -23.34 -33.71 -7.94
N LYS A 6 -23.18 -32.91 -8.98
CA LYS A 6 -21.88 -32.48 -9.51
C LYS A 6 -21.16 -31.68 -8.43
N ASP A 7 -20.15 -32.29 -7.83
CA ASP A 7 -19.31 -31.64 -6.83
C ASP A 7 -18.61 -30.43 -7.45
N THR A 8 -19.11 -29.25 -7.16
CA THR A 8 -18.62 -27.97 -7.69
C THR A 8 -17.51 -27.35 -6.85
N THR A 9 -17.01 -28.06 -5.85
CA THR A 9 -15.81 -27.64 -5.14
C THR A 9 -14.60 -27.85 -6.03
N LYS A 10 -14.20 -26.81 -6.76
CA LYS A 10 -12.89 -26.77 -7.43
C LYS A 10 -11.82 -26.82 -6.35
N VAL A 11 -11.46 -28.03 -5.94
CA VAL A 11 -10.32 -28.23 -5.06
C VAL A 11 -9.08 -27.75 -5.82
N ARG A 12 -8.48 -26.67 -5.34
CA ARG A 12 -7.22 -26.18 -5.86
C ARG A 12 -6.18 -27.29 -5.76
N ARG A 13 -5.82 -27.88 -6.89
CA ARG A 13 -4.76 -28.88 -6.94
C ARG A 13 -3.43 -28.13 -6.98
N PHE A 14 -2.70 -28.15 -5.89
CA PHE A 14 -1.33 -27.66 -5.82
C PHE A 14 -0.47 -28.53 -6.77
N LYS A 15 -0.20 -28.01 -7.95
CA LYS A 15 0.79 -28.56 -8.87
C LYS A 15 2.14 -27.87 -8.63
N ASN A 16 3.23 -28.58 -8.87
CA ASN A 16 4.60 -28.08 -8.72
C ASN A 16 4.73 -26.61 -9.17
N HIS A 17 5.07 -25.72 -8.22
CA HIS A 17 5.32 -24.28 -8.43
C HIS A 17 4.15 -23.45 -8.96
N LEU A 18 2.94 -24.01 -9.11
CA LEU A 18 1.76 -23.25 -9.50
C LEU A 18 1.12 -22.60 -8.26
N ILE A 19 1.21 -21.29 -8.19
CA ILE A 19 0.63 -20.47 -7.11
C ILE A 19 -0.77 -19.98 -7.50
N ALA A 20 -0.95 -19.48 -8.71
CA ALA A 20 -2.20 -18.93 -9.21
C ALA A 20 -2.57 -19.60 -10.55
N PRO A 21 -3.58 -20.48 -10.58
CA PRO A 21 -4.04 -21.11 -11.81
C PRO A 21 -4.77 -20.11 -12.70
N LYS A 22 -4.67 -20.31 -14.02
CA LYS A 22 -5.41 -19.50 -14.99
C LYS A 22 -6.92 -19.57 -14.73
N GLY A 23 -7.59 -18.43 -14.81
CA GLY A 23 -9.04 -18.30 -14.66
C GLY A 23 -9.49 -18.07 -13.23
N GLU A 24 -8.56 -17.95 -12.27
CA GLU A 24 -8.85 -17.69 -10.87
C GLU A 24 -9.10 -16.20 -10.62
N TRP A 25 -10.16 -15.89 -9.88
CA TRP A 25 -10.39 -14.58 -9.32
C TRP A 25 -9.79 -14.48 -7.92
N GLN A 26 -9.22 -13.34 -7.63
CA GLN A 26 -8.58 -13.04 -6.35
C GLN A 26 -9.23 -11.79 -5.77
N CYS A 27 -9.72 -11.88 -4.53
CA CYS A 27 -10.28 -10.75 -3.79
C CYS A 27 -9.50 -10.59 -2.51
N GLY A 28 -8.80 -9.48 -2.37
CA GLY A 28 -7.90 -9.21 -1.25
C GLY A 28 -8.25 -7.96 -0.47
N LEU A 29 -7.81 -7.94 0.77
CA LEU A 29 -7.85 -6.77 1.65
C LEU A 29 -6.54 -6.67 2.40
N ALA A 30 -5.84 -5.55 2.23
CA ALA A 30 -4.71 -5.20 3.06
C ALA A 30 -5.10 -4.11 4.06
N VAL A 31 -4.71 -4.29 5.31
CA VAL A 31 -4.92 -3.32 6.39
C VAL A 31 -3.59 -3.11 7.09
N MET A 32 -3.25 -1.86 7.33
CA MET A 32 -2.11 -1.48 8.14
C MET A 32 -2.56 -0.43 9.15
N TYR A 33 -2.27 -0.68 10.41
CA TYR A 33 -2.40 0.30 11.49
C TYR A 33 -1.03 0.46 12.14
N ALA A 34 -0.62 1.67 12.30
CA ALA A 34 0.61 1.99 13.02
C ALA A 34 0.35 3.16 13.97
N ASP A 35 0.81 3.02 15.19
CA ASP A 35 0.79 4.04 16.23
C ASP A 35 2.22 4.21 16.76
N PHE A 36 2.78 5.38 16.55
CA PHE A 36 4.14 5.72 16.94
C PHE A 36 4.07 6.76 18.04
N ASP A 37 4.62 6.43 19.20
CA ASP A 37 4.86 7.38 20.28
C ASP A 37 6.38 7.47 20.52
N SER A 38 6.91 8.67 20.68
CA SER A 38 8.33 8.94 20.84
C SER A 38 8.99 8.22 22.02
N GLY A 39 8.22 7.83 23.02
CA GLY A 39 8.73 7.03 24.14
C GLY A 39 9.28 5.65 23.75
N ASN A 40 8.91 5.14 22.56
CA ASN A 40 9.32 3.84 22.03
C ASN A 40 10.02 3.92 20.65
N ALA A 41 10.20 5.12 20.11
CA ALA A 41 10.68 5.33 18.75
C ALA A 41 12.20 5.23 18.60
N ASP A 42 12.97 5.32 19.68
CA ASP A 42 14.43 5.31 19.67
C ASP A 42 15.04 4.05 19.05
N TYR A 43 14.32 2.94 19.10
CA TYR A 43 14.78 1.67 18.51
C TYR A 43 14.37 1.48 17.04
N MET A 44 13.34 2.18 16.58
CA MET A 44 12.74 1.90 15.28
C MET A 44 13.17 2.89 14.19
N LEU A 45 13.56 4.10 14.55
CA LEU A 45 13.83 5.17 13.59
C LEU A 45 15.29 5.62 13.50
N MET A 46 16.19 5.11 14.36
CA MET A 46 17.59 5.53 14.45
C MET A 46 17.80 7.05 14.55
N VAL A 47 16.84 7.80 15.04
CA VAL A 47 16.89 9.25 15.19
C VAL A 47 16.70 9.61 16.66
N GLN A 48 17.77 10.03 17.29
CA GLN A 48 17.75 10.47 18.69
C GLN A 48 17.12 11.86 18.82
N GLY A 49 16.21 12.02 19.76
CA GLY A 49 15.69 13.35 20.16
C GLY A 49 14.39 13.80 19.48
N LEU A 50 13.63 12.88 18.90
CA LEU A 50 12.32 13.16 18.28
C LEU A 50 11.19 12.96 19.29
N ASN A 51 10.48 14.02 19.62
CA ASN A 51 9.17 13.94 20.28
C ASN A 51 8.09 13.88 19.19
N ALA A 52 7.84 12.70 18.63
CA ALA A 52 6.84 12.52 17.60
C ALA A 52 5.77 11.53 18.04
N ARG A 53 4.52 11.89 17.86
CA ARG A 53 3.39 10.97 17.94
C ARG A 53 2.70 10.97 16.60
N ALA A 54 2.60 9.80 15.97
CA ALA A 54 1.95 9.65 14.69
C ALA A 54 1.07 8.40 14.67
N THR A 55 -0.13 8.53 14.15
CA THR A 55 -1.03 7.41 13.90
C THR A 55 -1.28 7.29 12.41
N MET A 56 -1.30 6.07 11.90
CA MET A 56 -1.60 5.79 10.50
C MET A 56 -2.54 4.60 10.38
N LEU A 57 -3.61 4.78 9.62
CA LEU A 57 -4.52 3.72 9.19
C LEU A 57 -4.53 3.66 7.67
N ARG A 58 -4.27 2.49 7.12
CA ARG A 58 -4.38 2.22 5.69
C ARG A 58 -5.27 1.01 5.45
N ILE A 59 -6.19 1.14 4.51
CA ILE A 59 -7.08 0.08 4.05
C ILE A 59 -6.97 0.02 2.54
N ALA A 60 -6.71 -1.16 1.99
CA ALA A 60 -6.53 -1.35 0.56
C ALA A 60 -7.21 -2.64 0.08
N PRO A 61 -8.49 -2.55 -0.35
CA PRO A 61 -9.15 -3.63 -1.06
C PRO A 61 -8.57 -3.80 -2.46
N GLU A 62 -8.43 -5.06 -2.90
CA GLU A 62 -7.96 -5.40 -4.24
C GLU A 62 -8.79 -6.52 -4.85
N ALA A 63 -8.90 -6.49 -6.18
CA ALA A 63 -9.44 -7.58 -6.98
C ALA A 63 -8.52 -7.83 -8.16
N ALA A 64 -8.27 -9.11 -8.46
CA ALA A 64 -7.41 -9.49 -9.57
C ALA A 64 -7.95 -10.74 -10.29
N TYR A 65 -7.55 -10.88 -11.53
CA TYR A 65 -7.86 -12.02 -12.37
C TYR A 65 -6.58 -12.63 -12.93
N THR A 66 -6.43 -13.92 -12.76
CA THR A 66 -5.29 -14.69 -13.28
C THR A 66 -5.52 -15.06 -14.76
N PHE A 67 -4.99 -14.25 -15.66
CA PHE A 67 -5.17 -14.44 -17.10
C PHE A 67 -4.26 -15.53 -17.69
N LYS A 68 -3.16 -15.83 -17.02
CA LYS A 68 -2.21 -16.90 -17.35
C LYS A 68 -1.70 -17.51 -16.04
N GLU A 69 -1.25 -18.77 -16.07
CA GLU A 69 -0.64 -19.41 -14.90
C GLU A 69 0.42 -18.51 -14.25
N ASN A 70 0.26 -18.26 -12.96
CA ASN A 70 1.12 -17.40 -12.14
C ASN A 70 1.18 -15.91 -12.56
N HIS A 71 0.29 -15.45 -13.46
CA HIS A 71 0.21 -14.05 -13.87
C HIS A 71 -1.22 -13.52 -13.69
N ALA A 72 -1.35 -12.50 -12.88
CA ALA A 72 -2.62 -11.84 -12.62
C ALA A 72 -2.54 -10.35 -12.95
N VAL A 73 -3.67 -9.77 -13.31
CA VAL A 73 -3.88 -8.33 -13.44
C VAL A 73 -5.03 -7.93 -12.54
N GLY A 74 -4.91 -6.79 -11.89
CA GLY A 74 -5.91 -6.38 -10.92
C GLY A 74 -5.96 -4.88 -10.70
N ILE A 75 -6.94 -4.51 -9.89
CA ILE A 75 -7.13 -3.16 -9.40
C ILE A 75 -7.04 -3.18 -7.87
N ARG A 76 -6.48 -2.10 -7.32
CA ARG A 76 -6.37 -1.89 -5.88
C ARG A 76 -6.80 -0.48 -5.56
N PHE A 77 -7.77 -0.33 -4.68
CA PHE A 77 -8.09 0.95 -4.08
C PHE A 77 -7.34 1.09 -2.76
N GLN A 78 -6.95 2.31 -2.43
CA GLN A 78 -6.32 2.58 -1.15
C GLN A 78 -6.93 3.80 -0.50
N TYR A 79 -7.18 3.67 0.78
CA TYR A 79 -7.57 4.74 1.68
C TYR A 79 -6.52 4.80 2.79
N MET A 80 -5.99 5.97 3.06
CA MET A 80 -5.01 6.16 4.13
C MET A 80 -5.34 7.44 4.88
N LYS A 81 -5.43 7.32 6.20
CA LYS A 81 -5.53 8.44 7.12
C LYS A 81 -4.29 8.43 8.01
N ALA A 82 -3.58 9.53 8.03
CA ALA A 82 -2.44 9.72 8.92
C ALA A 82 -2.65 11.00 9.71
N GLY A 83 -2.30 10.98 10.99
CA GLY A 83 -2.33 12.12 11.86
C GLY A 83 -1.13 12.09 12.79
N GLY A 84 -0.57 13.24 13.12
CA GLY A 84 0.55 13.26 14.02
C GLY A 84 0.90 14.66 14.49
N MET A 85 1.63 14.69 15.61
CA MET A 85 2.35 15.86 16.12
C MET A 85 3.82 15.52 16.01
N ILE A 86 4.59 16.35 15.34
CA ILE A 86 6.04 16.20 15.21
C ILE A 86 6.68 17.48 15.65
N ASP A 87 7.57 17.37 16.62
CA ASP A 87 8.38 18.47 17.12
C ASP A 87 9.78 18.37 16.50
N GLY A 88 10.13 19.32 15.66
CA GLY A 88 11.50 19.60 15.28
C GLY A 88 12.11 18.83 14.10
N LEU A 89 11.37 18.19 13.18
CA LEU A 89 11.98 17.51 12.03
C LEU A 89 11.18 17.57 10.73
N THR A 90 11.90 17.69 9.61
CA THR A 90 11.37 17.42 8.26
C THR A 90 11.09 15.94 8.12
N ALA A 91 9.84 15.53 8.33
CA ALA A 91 9.46 14.14 8.26
C ALA A 91 9.30 13.69 6.81
N ASP A 92 10.34 13.14 6.24
CA ASP A 92 10.32 12.33 5.02
C ASP A 92 9.73 10.91 5.28
N LEU A 93 9.15 10.72 6.49
CA LEU A 93 8.67 9.44 7.02
C LEU A 93 7.48 8.84 6.28
N LEU A 94 6.70 9.67 5.59
CA LEU A 94 5.51 9.22 4.85
C LEU A 94 5.71 9.24 3.34
N GLY A 95 6.96 9.09 2.88
CA GLY A 95 7.28 9.01 1.46
C GLY A 95 6.60 10.12 0.68
N ASN A 96 7.18 11.32 0.67
CA ASN A 96 6.73 12.51 -0.07
C ASN A 96 5.89 13.58 0.66
N MET A 97 5.92 13.66 1.96
CA MET A 97 5.45 14.85 2.67
C MET A 97 6.65 15.59 3.29
N SER A 98 7.24 16.50 2.56
CA SER A 98 8.11 17.53 3.16
C SER A 98 7.19 18.61 3.75
N LEU A 99 6.92 18.54 5.03
CA LEU A 99 6.29 19.61 5.79
C LEU A 99 7.37 20.25 6.67
N PRO A 100 7.56 21.57 6.63
CA PRO A 100 8.31 22.26 7.66
C PRO A 100 7.45 22.20 8.93
N VAL A 101 7.93 21.52 9.97
CA VAL A 101 7.15 21.29 11.18
C VAL A 101 7.83 21.94 12.36
N GLU A 102 7.28 23.03 12.82
CA GLU A 102 7.43 23.53 14.18
C GLU A 102 6.10 23.32 14.90
N ASN A 103 6.04 22.41 15.88
CA ASN A 103 4.94 22.21 16.85
C ASN A 103 3.50 22.21 16.28
N ILE A 104 3.24 21.55 15.17
CA ILE A 104 1.93 21.58 14.51
C ILE A 104 1.38 20.17 14.34
N GLY A 105 0.18 19.95 14.86
CA GLY A 105 -0.61 18.78 14.52
C GLY A 105 -0.98 18.81 13.02
N ALA A 106 -0.71 17.75 12.29
CA ALA A 106 -1.09 17.63 10.89
C ALA A 106 -1.96 16.38 10.69
N THR A 107 -3.02 16.52 9.91
CA THR A 107 -3.85 15.39 9.47
C THR A 107 -3.79 15.29 7.96
N SER A 108 -3.55 14.08 7.47
CA SER A 108 -3.48 13.78 6.05
C SER A 108 -4.46 12.68 5.70
N LEU A 109 -5.21 12.90 4.63
CA LEU A 109 -6.13 11.95 4.05
C LEU A 109 -5.71 11.68 2.60
N SER A 110 -5.43 10.42 2.29
CA SER A 110 -5.05 9.98 0.95
C SER A 110 -6.04 8.95 0.42
N MET A 111 -6.44 9.13 -0.83
CA MET A 111 -7.24 8.17 -1.59
C MET A 111 -6.55 7.90 -2.91
N GLY A 112 -6.52 6.63 -3.34
CA GLY A 112 -5.89 6.26 -4.58
C GLY A 112 -6.52 5.04 -5.23
N ALA A 113 -6.25 4.91 -6.52
CA ALA A 113 -6.58 3.73 -7.31
C ALA A 113 -5.34 3.32 -8.11
N ASN A 114 -5.08 2.02 -8.12
CA ASN A 114 -3.93 1.44 -8.78
C ASN A 114 -4.40 0.29 -9.68
N ILE A 115 -3.78 0.18 -10.84
CA ILE A 115 -3.80 -1.03 -11.66
C ILE A 115 -2.48 -1.74 -11.40
N PHE A 116 -2.50 -3.05 -11.23
CA PHE A 116 -1.27 -3.80 -11.04
C PHE A 116 -1.24 -5.07 -11.87
N GLN A 117 -0.05 -5.46 -12.28
CA GLN A 117 0.25 -6.77 -12.82
C GLN A 117 1.09 -7.52 -11.82
N ARG A 118 0.63 -8.70 -11.43
CA ARG A 118 1.31 -9.56 -10.45
C ARG A 118 1.85 -10.81 -11.12
N THR A 119 3.09 -11.14 -10.83
CA THR A 119 3.71 -12.40 -11.23
C THR A 119 4.11 -13.18 -10.00
N TYR A 120 3.73 -14.46 -9.96
CA TYR A 120 4.04 -15.38 -8.88
C TYR A 120 5.13 -16.36 -9.27
N VAL A 121 5.97 -16.74 -8.30
CA VAL A 121 6.92 -17.84 -8.40
C VAL A 121 6.77 -18.72 -7.17
N GLY A 122 6.35 -19.97 -7.37
CA GLY A 122 6.26 -20.96 -6.30
C GLY A 122 7.66 -21.42 -5.87
N ILE A 123 7.93 -21.35 -4.60
CA ILE A 123 9.20 -21.83 -4.01
C ILE A 123 9.02 -23.26 -3.51
N ASP A 124 7.84 -23.57 -2.96
CA ASP A 124 7.52 -24.90 -2.41
C ASP A 124 6.95 -25.82 -3.50
N LYS A 125 7.35 -27.09 -3.49
CA LYS A 125 6.80 -28.16 -4.34
C LYS A 125 5.28 -28.37 -4.10
N ARG A 126 4.79 -28.03 -2.92
CA ARG A 126 3.36 -28.10 -2.58
C ARG A 126 2.55 -26.89 -3.06
N GLY A 127 3.20 -25.84 -3.61
CA GLY A 127 2.55 -24.61 -4.08
C GLY A 127 1.93 -23.76 -2.97
N ARG A 128 2.32 -23.98 -1.70
CA ARG A 128 1.78 -23.23 -0.56
C ARG A 128 2.55 -21.95 -0.25
N PHE A 129 3.81 -21.91 -0.64
CA PHE A 129 4.68 -20.76 -0.40
C PHE A 129 5.29 -20.27 -1.71
N GLY A 130 5.28 -18.98 -1.90
CA GLY A 130 5.85 -18.34 -3.08
C GLY A 130 6.28 -16.91 -2.84
N ILE A 131 6.96 -16.39 -3.83
CA ILE A 131 7.22 -14.97 -3.97
C ILE A 131 6.37 -14.41 -5.09
N PHE A 132 6.10 -13.12 -5.04
CA PHE A 132 5.47 -12.41 -6.14
C PHE A 132 6.07 -11.01 -6.25
N TRP A 133 5.82 -10.38 -7.39
CA TRP A 133 6.07 -8.95 -7.56
C TRP A 133 4.95 -8.31 -8.34
N ASP A 134 4.65 -7.09 -7.95
CA ASP A 134 3.66 -6.23 -8.58
C ASP A 134 4.37 -5.11 -9.35
N TYR A 135 4.01 -4.95 -10.62
CA TYR A 135 4.18 -3.70 -11.35
C TYR A 135 2.90 -2.89 -11.19
N VAL A 136 3.03 -1.70 -10.65
CA VAL A 136 1.89 -0.87 -10.24
C VAL A 136 1.90 0.44 -11.00
N LEU A 137 0.77 0.77 -11.61
CA LEU A 137 0.47 2.11 -12.13
C LEU A 137 -0.68 2.68 -11.31
N GLY A 138 -0.47 3.84 -10.69
CA GLY A 138 -1.46 4.37 -9.77
C GLY A 138 -1.63 5.87 -9.82
N PHE A 139 -2.79 6.29 -9.32
CA PHE A 139 -3.12 7.69 -9.06
C PHE A 139 -3.53 7.83 -7.59
N THR A 140 -2.97 8.83 -6.93
CA THR A 140 -3.27 9.13 -5.53
C THR A 140 -3.55 10.62 -5.37
N ARG A 141 -4.61 10.94 -4.62
CA ARG A 141 -4.93 12.28 -4.18
C ARG A 141 -4.80 12.34 -2.65
N THR A 142 -4.00 13.28 -2.19
CA THR A 142 -3.78 13.51 -0.75
C THR A 142 -4.23 14.92 -0.41
N LYS A 143 -4.99 15.05 0.67
CA LYS A 143 -5.37 16.31 1.28
C LYS A 143 -4.75 16.38 2.67
N SER A 144 -3.97 17.41 2.93
CA SER A 144 -3.31 17.61 4.23
C SER A 144 -3.76 18.93 4.81
N GLN A 145 -4.17 18.89 6.09
CA GLN A 145 -4.56 20.06 6.88
C GLN A 145 -3.61 20.20 8.08
N MET A 146 -3.21 21.42 8.37
CA MET A 146 -2.48 21.77 9.59
C MET A 146 -3.47 22.13 10.69
N ALA A 147 -3.24 21.68 11.93
CA ALA A 147 -4.15 21.87 13.06
C ALA A 147 -4.12 23.30 13.63
N ALA A 148 -3.29 24.19 13.11
CA ALA A 148 -3.19 25.59 13.58
C ALA A 148 -4.28 26.46 12.95
N GLY A 149 -5.56 26.27 13.33
CA GLY A 149 -6.62 27.29 13.33
C GLY A 149 -6.97 28.01 12.04
N ASN A 150 -6.30 27.77 10.92
CA ASN A 150 -6.54 28.42 9.65
C ASN A 150 -7.08 27.40 8.64
N ASP A 151 -8.03 27.81 7.77
CA ASP A 151 -8.59 27.02 6.66
C ASP A 151 -7.53 26.70 5.57
N ASN A 152 -6.27 26.55 5.98
CA ASN A 152 -5.17 26.28 5.09
C ASN A 152 -5.01 24.78 4.90
N TYR A 153 -5.09 24.31 3.67
CA TYR A 153 -4.85 22.92 3.32
C TYR A 153 -3.99 22.82 2.07
N SER A 154 -3.29 21.71 1.94
CA SER A 154 -2.60 21.38 0.70
C SER A 154 -3.25 20.18 0.03
N ALA A 155 -3.38 20.24 -1.27
CA ALA A 155 -3.86 19.13 -2.10
C ALA A 155 -2.72 18.65 -2.98
N LYS A 156 -2.39 17.36 -2.91
CA LYS A 156 -1.39 16.71 -3.73
C LYS A 156 -2.06 15.69 -4.62
N GLN A 157 -1.75 15.75 -5.90
CA GLN A 157 -2.11 14.73 -6.88
C GLN A 157 -0.82 14.07 -7.35
N LYS A 158 -0.79 12.73 -7.33
CA LYS A 158 0.38 11.94 -7.68
C LYS A 158 -0.02 10.82 -8.63
N VAL A 159 0.67 10.74 -9.76
CA VAL A 159 0.70 9.56 -10.62
C VAL A 159 2.00 8.83 -10.35
N HIS A 160 1.97 7.52 -10.20
CA HIS A 160 3.17 6.76 -9.90
C HIS A 160 3.22 5.44 -10.65
N LEU A 161 4.42 5.03 -10.99
CA LEU A 161 4.79 3.71 -11.46
C LEU A 161 5.67 3.07 -10.40
N GLY A 162 5.28 1.89 -9.92
CA GLY A 162 5.95 1.24 -8.80
C GLY A 162 6.31 -0.20 -9.07
N PHE A 163 7.28 -0.70 -8.31
CA PHE A 163 7.66 -2.09 -8.22
C PHE A 163 7.62 -2.55 -6.76
N SER A 164 6.86 -3.61 -6.50
CA SER A 164 6.60 -4.09 -5.14
C SER A 164 6.76 -5.61 -5.07
N PRO A 165 7.92 -6.11 -4.61
CA PRO A 165 8.11 -7.52 -4.31
C PRO A 165 7.39 -7.92 -3.03
N GLY A 166 7.02 -9.20 -2.94
CA GLY A 166 6.33 -9.75 -1.78
C GLY A 166 6.43 -11.26 -1.67
N VAL A 167 5.88 -11.76 -0.60
CA VAL A 167 5.75 -13.18 -0.30
C VAL A 167 4.28 -13.55 -0.11
N VAL A 168 3.93 -14.77 -0.48
CA VAL A 168 2.58 -15.30 -0.35
C VAL A 168 2.64 -16.66 0.30
N TYR A 169 1.73 -16.90 1.24
CA TYR A 169 1.55 -18.17 1.91
C TYR A 169 0.08 -18.56 1.91
N PHE A 170 -0.20 -19.82 1.58
CA PHE A 170 -1.53 -20.41 1.57
C PHE A 170 -1.75 -21.32 2.79
N PRO A 171 -2.34 -20.81 3.88
CA PRO A 171 -2.76 -21.67 4.98
C PRO A 171 -3.89 -22.61 4.58
N MET A 172 -4.75 -22.18 3.65
CA MET A 172 -5.87 -22.94 3.08
C MET A 172 -5.84 -22.86 1.55
N ASN A 173 -6.59 -23.74 0.88
CA ASN A 173 -6.58 -23.82 -0.58
C ASN A 173 -7.11 -22.55 -1.26
N ASN A 174 -8.03 -21.85 -0.62
CA ASN A 174 -8.71 -20.67 -1.14
C ASN A 174 -8.36 -19.37 -0.39
N LEU A 175 -7.42 -19.42 0.56
CA LEU A 175 -7.02 -18.26 1.35
C LEU A 175 -5.51 -18.11 1.31
N SER A 176 -5.02 -16.93 1.01
CA SER A 176 -3.60 -16.58 1.12
C SER A 176 -3.37 -15.40 2.04
N ILE A 177 -2.22 -15.44 2.71
CA ILE A 177 -1.64 -14.33 3.45
C ILE A 177 -0.51 -13.78 2.58
N GLN A 178 -0.48 -12.48 2.39
CA GLN A 178 0.50 -11.81 1.56
C GLN A 178 1.21 -10.73 2.37
N ALA A 179 2.50 -10.57 2.13
CA ALA A 179 3.28 -9.45 2.62
C ALA A 179 4.11 -8.88 1.49
N CYS A 180 4.03 -7.58 1.25
CA CYS A 180 4.79 -6.91 0.20
C CYS A 180 5.34 -5.57 0.66
N ILE A 181 6.40 -5.15 0.00
CA ILE A 181 7.07 -3.88 0.27
C ILE A 181 7.21 -3.09 -1.03
N SER A 182 6.95 -1.79 -0.99
CA SER A 182 7.23 -0.92 -2.14
C SER A 182 8.72 -0.64 -2.21
N LEU A 183 9.40 -1.23 -3.20
CA LEU A 183 10.86 -1.15 -3.34
C LEU A 183 11.30 0.04 -4.18
N ALA A 184 10.61 0.30 -5.29
CA ALA A 184 10.96 1.36 -6.21
C ALA A 184 9.70 2.06 -6.72
N GLU A 185 9.77 3.36 -6.83
CA GLU A 185 8.68 4.20 -7.33
C GLU A 185 9.23 5.35 -8.18
N LEU A 186 8.67 5.53 -9.36
CA LEU A 186 8.80 6.73 -10.17
C LEU A 186 7.47 7.47 -10.10
N SER A 187 7.47 8.72 -9.67
CA SER A 187 6.23 9.49 -9.52
C SER A 187 6.35 10.90 -10.05
N TYR A 188 5.22 11.39 -10.55
CA TYR A 188 4.99 12.79 -10.86
C TYR A 188 3.92 13.32 -9.91
N ALA A 189 4.25 14.35 -9.17
CA ALA A 189 3.35 14.95 -8.20
C ALA A 189 3.15 16.43 -8.46
N LYS A 190 1.89 16.87 -8.39
CA LYS A 190 1.47 18.27 -8.37
C LYS A 190 0.90 18.58 -7.00
N VAL A 191 1.47 19.59 -6.35
CA VAL A 191 1.03 20.07 -5.04
C VAL A 191 0.47 21.47 -5.22
N SER A 192 -0.73 21.71 -4.71
CA SER A 192 -1.38 23.03 -4.67
C SER A 192 -1.65 23.40 -3.23
N ALA A 193 -1.18 24.56 -2.82
CA ALA A 193 -1.45 25.14 -1.52
C ALA A 193 -2.69 26.04 -1.60
N TYR A 194 -3.57 25.94 -0.62
CA TYR A 194 -4.81 26.70 -0.51
C TYR A 194 -4.80 27.47 0.80
N GLU A 195 -5.05 28.77 0.73
CA GLU A 195 -5.34 29.65 1.87
C GLU A 195 -6.73 30.25 1.69
N SER A 196 -7.60 30.04 2.68
CA SER A 196 -9.00 30.53 2.63
C SER A 196 -9.73 30.15 1.33
N GLY A 197 -9.43 28.97 0.78
CA GLY A 197 -10.04 28.45 -0.46
C GLY A 197 -9.43 28.97 -1.77
N ILE A 198 -8.43 29.86 -1.71
CA ILE A 198 -7.74 30.42 -2.88
C ILE A 198 -6.40 29.71 -3.06
N VAL A 199 -6.05 29.34 -4.31
CA VAL A 199 -4.75 28.74 -4.63
C VAL A 199 -3.65 29.79 -4.49
N THR A 200 -2.77 29.65 -3.52
CA THR A 200 -1.65 30.55 -3.26
C THR A 200 -0.36 30.10 -3.94
N GLY A 201 -0.26 28.82 -4.31
CA GLY A 201 0.91 28.31 -4.99
C GLY A 201 0.68 26.93 -5.59
N THR A 202 1.35 26.65 -6.69
CA THR A 202 1.37 25.33 -7.32
C THR A 202 2.80 24.93 -7.62
N ARG A 203 3.20 23.73 -7.22
CA ARG A 203 4.51 23.15 -7.54
C ARG A 203 4.31 21.77 -8.13
N ALA A 204 5.04 21.46 -9.19
CA ALA A 204 5.05 20.13 -9.79
C ALA A 204 6.48 19.60 -9.83
N ALA A 205 6.68 18.32 -9.54
CA ALA A 205 7.99 17.69 -9.54
C ALA A 205 7.91 16.20 -9.92
N TRP A 206 8.95 15.73 -10.58
CA TRP A 206 9.24 14.31 -10.73
C TRP A 206 10.07 13.83 -9.55
N LYS A 207 9.78 12.64 -9.07
CA LYS A 207 10.57 11.97 -8.04
C LYS A 207 10.77 10.52 -8.42
N ALA A 208 12.03 10.09 -8.43
CA ALA A 208 12.40 8.68 -8.48
C ALA A 208 12.93 8.30 -7.10
N GLN A 209 12.37 7.26 -6.53
CA GLN A 209 12.76 6.76 -5.21
C GLN A 209 12.93 5.26 -5.26
N ALA A 210 14.06 4.79 -4.74
CA ALA A 210 14.28 3.39 -4.40
C ALA A 210 14.62 3.35 -2.92
N SER A 211 13.77 2.74 -2.11
CA SER A 211 14.01 2.64 -0.67
C SER A 211 13.40 1.37 -0.09
N LEU A 212 14.16 0.70 0.74
CA LEU A 212 13.67 -0.35 1.61
C LEU A 212 13.21 0.30 2.91
N ASN A 213 11.94 0.67 2.98
CA ASN A 213 11.37 1.19 4.21
C ASN A 213 10.41 0.16 4.79
N VAL A 214 10.72 -0.33 5.99
CA VAL A 214 9.92 -1.31 6.72
C VAL A 214 8.49 -0.79 6.99
N LEU A 215 8.32 0.53 7.08
CA LEU A 215 7.02 1.18 7.23
C LEU A 215 6.14 1.07 5.97
N ASN A 216 6.70 0.67 4.84
CA ASN A 216 5.97 0.38 3.61
C ASN A 216 5.58 -1.10 3.49
N LEU A 217 5.75 -1.89 4.56
CA LEU A 217 5.32 -3.28 4.59
C LEU A 217 3.80 -3.35 4.67
N ASN A 218 3.21 -4.02 3.69
CA ASN A 218 1.77 -4.22 3.61
C ASN A 218 1.46 -5.69 3.84
N PHE A 219 0.53 -5.94 4.75
CA PHE A 219 -0.01 -7.27 4.99
C PHE A 219 -1.43 -7.34 4.42
N GLY A 220 -1.73 -8.43 3.74
CA GLY A 220 -3.03 -8.65 3.14
C GLY A 220 -3.50 -10.09 3.26
N LEU A 221 -4.81 -10.23 3.26
CA LEU A 221 -5.50 -11.51 3.12
C LEU A 221 -6.18 -11.52 1.76
N THR A 222 -6.08 -12.64 1.04
CA THR A 222 -6.70 -12.78 -0.29
C THR A 222 -7.44 -14.09 -0.38
N ILE A 223 -8.69 -14.00 -0.83
CA ILE A 223 -9.54 -15.14 -1.14
C ILE A 223 -9.41 -15.44 -2.63
N HIS A 224 -9.23 -16.70 -2.96
CA HIS A 224 -9.09 -17.21 -4.32
C HIS A 224 -10.34 -18.00 -4.70
N LEU A 225 -11.00 -17.63 -5.80
CA LEU A 225 -12.30 -18.12 -6.26
C LEU A 225 -12.21 -18.81 -7.63
#